data_9e8401434e13eee6ed4acc2fb81559d7
#
_entry.id   9e8401434e13eee6ed4acc2fb81559d7
#
_cell.length_a   1.000
_cell.length_b   1.000
_cell.length_c   1.000
_cell.angle_alpha   90.00
_cell.angle_beta   90.00
_cell.angle_gamma   90.00
#
_symmetry.space_group_name_H-M   'P 1'
#
loop_
_entity.id
_entity.type
_entity.pdbx_description
1 polymer ?
#
loop_
_entity_poly.entity_id
_entity_poly.type
_entity_poly.pdbx_seq_one_letter_code
_entity_poly.pdbx_strand_id
1 'polypeptide(L)'
;MEDEILTIEEIARYLRVSERTIYDWAQRGEIPCGKIGTVWRFKRSEIEKWVNAKLSGTRKTENARGKMNAVPIILPERIVFTDSATKRDVMSILIDKLAEAPQVKDKNNLKEAMIKREGLMSTALGRKIAIPHVRIDSVTDLVMALAISKKDILDFDPLDGDPVRLVFMIAANSNQHAYYLQVLSHLMFSLKNENIAEQLFDCKTADEAYAILRTAQFSVITVDNESERYDA
;
A
#
# COMPACT_ATOMS: atom_id res chain seq x y z
N MET A 1 10.94 34.56 18.77
CA MET A 1 11.59 34.29 17.47
C MET A 1 10.60 34.73 16.41
N GLU A 2 10.96 35.71 15.60
CA GLU A 2 10.14 36.16 14.48
C GLU A 2 10.00 35.00 13.46
N ASP A 3 8.80 34.76 13.02
CA ASP A 3 8.48 33.68 12.06
C ASP A 3 8.91 34.17 10.66
N GLU A 4 9.96 33.60 10.11
CA GLU A 4 10.54 33.97 8.81
C GLU A 4 9.55 33.65 7.68
N ILE A 5 9.28 34.63 6.82
CA ILE A 5 8.41 34.47 5.66
C ILE A 5 9.26 34.21 4.42
N LEU A 6 9.04 33.03 3.81
CA LEU A 6 9.79 32.52 2.67
C LEU A 6 9.03 32.69 1.34
N THR A 7 9.79 32.84 0.26
CA THR A 7 9.31 32.88 -1.13
C THR A 7 9.22 31.47 -1.72
N ILE A 8 8.62 31.32 -2.93
CA ILE A 8 8.61 30.06 -3.68
C ILE A 8 10.03 29.54 -3.94
N GLU A 9 10.95 30.43 -4.33
CA GLU A 9 12.34 30.07 -4.63
C GLU A 9 13.08 29.53 -3.40
N GLU A 10 12.90 30.18 -2.24
CA GLU A 10 13.51 29.76 -0.99
C GLU A 10 12.97 28.43 -0.51
N ILE A 11 11.66 28.19 -0.63
CA ILE A 11 11.06 26.89 -0.30
C ILE A 11 11.50 25.81 -1.29
N ALA A 12 11.57 26.11 -2.59
CA ALA A 12 12.04 25.17 -3.59
C ALA A 12 13.48 24.71 -3.28
N ARG A 13 14.34 25.65 -2.91
CA ARG A 13 15.73 25.37 -2.49
C ARG A 13 15.78 24.57 -1.18
N TYR A 14 14.97 24.94 -0.19
CA TYR A 14 14.89 24.28 1.11
C TYR A 14 14.44 22.81 0.97
N LEU A 15 13.39 22.56 0.17
CA LEU A 15 12.83 21.22 -0.05
C LEU A 15 13.53 20.42 -1.16
N ARG A 16 14.49 21.06 -1.89
CA ARG A 16 15.21 20.48 -3.05
C ARG A 16 14.28 20.00 -4.17
N VAL A 17 13.25 20.78 -4.47
CA VAL A 17 12.31 20.54 -5.57
C VAL A 17 12.28 21.75 -6.51
N SER A 18 11.60 21.62 -7.67
CA SER A 18 11.47 22.76 -8.59
C SER A 18 10.48 23.81 -8.07
N GLU A 19 10.70 25.10 -8.41
CA GLU A 19 9.75 26.17 -8.11
C GLU A 19 8.35 25.89 -8.67
N ARG A 20 8.28 25.25 -9.84
CA ARG A 20 7.03 24.83 -10.45
C ARG A 20 6.28 23.84 -9.55
N THR A 21 6.99 22.90 -8.95
CA THR A 21 6.40 21.94 -8.00
C THR A 21 5.80 22.66 -6.79
N ILE A 22 6.52 23.65 -6.23
CA ILE A 22 6.01 24.46 -5.09
C ILE A 22 4.79 25.27 -5.51
N TYR A 23 4.81 25.88 -6.70
CA TYR A 23 3.68 26.64 -7.22
C TYR A 23 2.44 25.76 -7.39
N ASP A 24 2.59 24.55 -7.96
CA ASP A 24 1.51 23.59 -8.17
C ASP A 24 0.94 23.11 -6.82
N TRP A 25 1.78 22.83 -5.83
CA TRP A 25 1.34 22.48 -4.48
C TRP A 25 0.59 23.64 -3.79
N ALA A 26 1.08 24.88 -3.95
CA ALA A 26 0.44 26.06 -3.37
C ALA A 26 -0.94 26.31 -4.02
N GLN A 27 -1.05 26.12 -5.34
CA GLN A 27 -2.34 26.24 -6.04
C GLN A 27 -3.38 25.19 -5.60
N ARG A 28 -2.92 23.96 -5.32
CA ARG A 28 -3.77 22.84 -4.89
C ARG A 28 -4.00 22.80 -3.37
N GLY A 29 -3.39 23.75 -2.62
CA GLY A 29 -3.49 23.74 -1.16
C GLY A 29 -2.77 22.59 -0.46
N GLU A 30 -1.85 21.92 -1.14
CA GLU A 30 -1.10 20.76 -0.63
C GLU A 30 0.07 21.13 0.28
N ILE A 31 0.46 22.40 0.29
CA ILE A 31 1.53 22.96 1.13
C ILE A 31 0.99 24.18 1.91
N PRO A 32 1.31 24.35 3.21
CA PRO A 32 0.83 25.50 3.98
C PRO A 32 1.43 26.78 3.40
N CYS A 33 0.57 27.65 2.90
CA CYS A 33 0.95 28.90 2.26
C CYS A 33 -0.19 29.93 2.33
N GLY A 34 0.16 31.20 2.09
CA GLY A 34 -0.79 32.30 1.93
C GLY A 34 -0.37 33.22 0.79
N LYS A 35 -1.31 34.02 0.26
CA LYS A 35 -0.99 35.09 -0.70
C LYS A 35 -0.86 36.42 0.02
N ILE A 36 0.27 37.12 -0.25
CA ILE A 36 0.42 38.54 0.10
C ILE A 36 0.41 39.31 -1.22
N GLY A 37 -0.69 40.00 -1.49
CA GLY A 37 -0.97 40.54 -2.82
C GLY A 37 -1.19 39.41 -3.83
N THR A 38 -0.36 39.36 -4.88
CA THR A 38 -0.45 38.35 -5.96
C THR A 38 0.56 37.21 -5.81
N VAL A 39 1.42 37.25 -4.78
CA VAL A 39 2.53 36.29 -4.63
C VAL A 39 2.36 35.38 -3.43
N TRP A 40 2.73 34.10 -3.63
CA TRP A 40 2.72 33.10 -2.58
C TRP A 40 3.80 33.37 -1.52
N ARG A 41 3.45 33.19 -0.26
CA ARG A 41 4.35 33.29 0.88
C ARG A 41 4.13 32.13 1.82
N PHE A 42 5.21 31.73 2.50
CA PHE A 42 5.26 30.53 3.34
C PHE A 42 5.87 30.92 4.68
N LYS A 43 5.25 30.52 5.78
CA LYS A 43 5.85 30.63 7.09
C LYS A 43 6.78 29.48 7.35
N ARG A 44 8.04 29.76 7.68
CA ARG A 44 9.05 28.73 7.90
C ARG A 44 8.61 27.71 8.94
N SER A 45 8.08 28.15 10.06
CA SER A 45 7.60 27.26 11.12
C SER A 45 6.48 26.33 10.69
N GLU A 46 5.59 26.79 9.79
CA GLU A 46 4.51 25.94 9.22
C GLU A 46 5.06 24.95 8.21
N ILE A 47 6.01 25.35 7.40
CA ILE A 47 6.71 24.46 6.47
C ILE A 47 7.49 23.39 7.22
N GLU A 48 8.23 23.74 8.27
CA GLU A 48 8.97 22.77 9.09
C GLU A 48 8.02 21.76 9.76
N LYS A 49 6.87 22.21 10.27
CA LYS A 49 5.83 21.31 10.81
C LYS A 49 5.27 20.40 9.72
N TRP A 50 4.99 20.94 8.54
CA TRP A 50 4.46 20.20 7.40
C TRP A 50 5.50 19.18 6.88
N VAL A 51 6.76 19.57 6.72
CA VAL A 51 7.87 18.66 6.36
C VAL A 51 8.00 17.56 7.41
N ASN A 52 8.04 17.93 8.68
CA ASN A 52 8.11 16.95 9.77
C ASN A 52 6.89 16.03 9.78
N ALA A 53 5.69 16.52 9.52
CA ALA A 53 4.51 15.69 9.38
C ALA A 53 4.59 14.74 8.17
N LYS A 54 5.06 15.24 7.01
CA LYS A 54 5.27 14.43 5.80
C LYS A 54 6.41 13.40 5.96
N LEU A 55 7.51 13.79 6.62
CA LEU A 55 8.66 12.91 6.88
C LEU A 55 8.45 12.04 8.13
N SER A 56 7.69 12.53 9.13
CA SER A 56 7.38 11.81 10.37
C SER A 56 6.11 10.98 10.25
N GLY A 57 5.48 10.93 9.10
CA GLY A 57 4.33 10.07 8.81
C GLY A 57 4.56 8.59 9.16
N THR A 58 5.74 8.28 9.72
CA THR A 58 6.15 6.97 10.23
C THR A 58 6.18 6.88 11.77
N ARG A 59 5.99 7.96 12.55
CA ARG A 59 6.30 7.89 14.00
C ARG A 59 5.38 8.57 15.01
N LYS A 60 4.29 9.25 14.67
CA LYS A 60 3.42 9.88 15.70
C LYS A 60 1.94 9.89 15.33
N THR A 61 1.24 8.79 15.50
CA THR A 61 -0.22 8.79 15.65
C THR A 61 -0.67 7.73 16.68
N GLU A 62 -0.10 7.74 17.88
CA GLU A 62 -0.64 6.90 18.96
C GLU A 62 -1.67 7.59 19.86
N ASN A 63 -1.85 8.92 19.84
CA ASN A 63 -2.67 9.60 20.83
C ASN A 63 -3.80 10.54 20.36
N ALA A 64 -4.22 10.47 19.08
CA ALA A 64 -5.37 11.24 18.62
C ALA A 64 -6.25 10.43 17.64
N ARG A 65 -6.54 9.17 17.97
CA ARG A 65 -7.50 8.35 17.20
C ARG A 65 -8.85 8.36 17.88
N GLY A 66 -9.71 9.26 17.44
CA GLY A 66 -11.14 8.96 17.41
C GLY A 66 -11.30 7.64 16.66
N LYS A 67 -12.10 6.71 17.18
CA LYS A 67 -12.37 5.39 16.62
C LYS A 67 -12.87 5.49 15.17
N MET A 68 -11.97 5.54 14.19
CA MET A 68 -12.28 5.10 12.84
C MET A 68 -12.15 3.57 12.84
N ASN A 69 -13.20 2.88 12.45
CA ASN A 69 -13.22 1.44 12.26
C ASN A 69 -12.35 1.10 11.03
N ALA A 70 -11.03 1.05 11.23
CA ALA A 70 -10.12 0.59 10.20
C ALA A 70 -10.38 -0.91 9.98
N VAL A 71 -10.93 -1.25 8.81
CA VAL A 71 -11.12 -2.66 8.44
C VAL A 71 -9.74 -3.25 8.11
N PRO A 72 -9.34 -4.33 8.76
CA PRO A 72 -8.05 -4.97 8.46
C PRO A 72 -8.00 -5.40 6.99
N ILE A 73 -6.93 -5.05 6.29
CA ILE A 73 -6.71 -5.41 4.88
C ILE A 73 -6.54 -6.92 4.72
N ILE A 74 -5.87 -7.56 5.69
CA ILE A 74 -5.67 -9.00 5.77
C ILE A 74 -6.15 -9.51 7.12
N LEU A 75 -6.71 -10.71 7.13
CA LEU A 75 -7.18 -11.41 8.31
C LEU A 75 -6.58 -12.82 8.36
N PRO A 76 -6.47 -13.48 9.53
CA PRO A 76 -5.91 -14.82 9.62
C PRO A 76 -6.56 -15.84 8.69
N GLU A 77 -7.88 -15.78 8.51
CA GLU A 77 -8.64 -16.67 7.62
C GLU A 77 -8.30 -16.53 6.13
N ARG A 78 -7.59 -15.44 5.74
CA ARG A 78 -7.08 -15.22 4.39
C ARG A 78 -5.58 -15.50 4.25
N ILE A 79 -4.98 -16.14 5.25
CA ILE A 79 -3.62 -16.64 5.21
C ILE A 79 -3.67 -18.16 5.07
N VAL A 80 -3.08 -18.70 4.00
CA VAL A 80 -3.11 -20.12 3.71
C VAL A 80 -1.70 -20.68 3.60
N PHE A 81 -1.52 -21.89 4.14
CA PHE A 81 -0.33 -22.71 3.89
C PHE A 81 -0.67 -23.72 2.79
N THR A 82 0.22 -23.89 1.83
CA THR A 82 -0.01 -24.77 0.70
C THR A 82 1.22 -25.56 0.33
N ASP A 83 1.02 -26.74 -0.22
CA ASP A 83 2.07 -27.58 -0.84
C ASP A 83 2.01 -27.48 -2.38
N SER A 84 1.20 -26.57 -2.93
CA SER A 84 1.09 -26.37 -4.38
C SER A 84 2.40 -25.86 -4.95
N ALA A 85 2.84 -26.49 -6.02
CA ALA A 85 4.08 -26.15 -6.73
C ALA A 85 3.83 -25.42 -8.06
N THR A 86 2.57 -25.03 -8.34
CA THR A 86 2.21 -24.32 -9.56
C THR A 86 1.56 -22.97 -9.27
N LYS A 87 1.89 -21.98 -10.07
CA LYS A 87 1.29 -20.64 -10.06
C LYS A 87 -0.24 -20.71 -10.17
N ARG A 88 -0.72 -21.54 -11.09
CA ARG A 88 -2.16 -21.71 -11.34
C ARG A 88 -2.92 -22.13 -10.09
N ASP A 89 -2.42 -23.13 -9.36
CA ASP A 89 -3.11 -23.66 -8.18
C ASP A 89 -3.08 -22.65 -7.03
N VAL A 90 -1.93 -22.02 -6.78
CA VAL A 90 -1.81 -20.99 -5.73
C VAL A 90 -2.69 -19.79 -6.04
N MET A 91 -2.73 -19.33 -7.29
CA MET A 91 -3.63 -18.26 -7.73
C MET A 91 -5.10 -18.62 -7.49
N SER A 92 -5.49 -19.86 -7.81
CA SER A 92 -6.88 -20.33 -7.58
C SER A 92 -7.24 -20.33 -6.09
N ILE A 93 -6.36 -20.84 -5.23
CA ILE A 93 -6.55 -20.86 -3.78
C ILE A 93 -6.73 -19.42 -3.25
N LEU A 94 -5.89 -18.48 -3.68
CA LEU A 94 -5.95 -17.10 -3.21
C LEU A 94 -7.19 -16.37 -3.73
N ILE A 95 -7.61 -16.61 -4.96
CA ILE A 95 -8.88 -16.07 -5.52
C ILE A 95 -10.06 -16.56 -4.70
N ASP A 96 -10.08 -17.85 -4.34
CA ASP A 96 -11.14 -18.43 -3.51
C ASP A 96 -11.16 -17.76 -2.13
N LYS A 97 -10.00 -17.56 -1.52
CA LYS A 97 -9.87 -16.86 -0.23
C LYS A 97 -10.27 -15.38 -0.28
N LEU A 98 -9.94 -14.67 -1.33
CA LEU A 98 -10.41 -13.30 -1.51
C LEU A 98 -11.91 -13.21 -1.72
N ALA A 99 -12.48 -14.18 -2.45
CA ALA A 99 -13.92 -14.24 -2.72
C ALA A 99 -14.78 -14.52 -1.47
N GLU A 100 -14.20 -15.06 -0.40
CA GLU A 100 -14.87 -15.19 0.91
C GLU A 100 -15.04 -13.83 1.61
N ALA A 101 -14.29 -12.80 1.19
CA ALA A 101 -14.37 -11.48 1.80
C ALA A 101 -15.64 -10.72 1.34
N PRO A 102 -16.35 -10.04 2.26
CA PRO A 102 -17.58 -9.31 1.91
C PRO A 102 -17.35 -8.17 0.91
N GLN A 103 -16.11 -7.71 0.76
CA GLN A 103 -15.70 -6.68 -0.18
C GLN A 103 -15.75 -7.17 -1.64
N VAL A 104 -15.61 -8.47 -1.89
CA VAL A 104 -15.63 -9.05 -3.23
C VAL A 104 -17.06 -9.44 -3.60
N LYS A 105 -17.65 -8.77 -4.58
CA LYS A 105 -19.05 -8.97 -5.00
C LYS A 105 -19.21 -9.96 -6.14
N ASP A 106 -18.15 -10.16 -6.93
CA ASP A 106 -18.16 -11.09 -8.07
C ASP A 106 -16.82 -11.83 -8.18
N LYS A 107 -16.86 -13.11 -7.78
CA LYS A 107 -15.71 -14.01 -7.84
C LYS A 107 -15.22 -14.28 -9.26
N ASN A 108 -16.15 -14.41 -10.22
CA ASN A 108 -15.79 -14.70 -11.60
C ASN A 108 -15.08 -13.52 -12.24
N ASN A 109 -15.59 -12.31 -12.03
CA ASN A 109 -14.94 -11.08 -12.48
C ASN A 109 -13.56 -10.92 -11.85
N LEU A 110 -13.41 -11.17 -10.53
CA LEU A 110 -12.12 -11.17 -9.84
C LEU A 110 -11.14 -12.15 -10.48
N LYS A 111 -11.59 -13.39 -10.74
CA LYS A 111 -10.77 -14.46 -11.33
C LYS A 111 -10.27 -14.08 -12.72
N GLU A 112 -11.16 -13.63 -13.59
CA GLU A 112 -10.83 -13.23 -14.97
C GLU A 112 -9.85 -12.05 -14.98
N ALA A 113 -10.12 -11.02 -14.19
CA ALA A 113 -9.28 -9.84 -14.09
C ALA A 113 -7.88 -10.17 -13.57
N MET A 114 -7.79 -11.02 -12.52
CA MET A 114 -6.52 -11.43 -11.92
C MET A 114 -5.68 -12.27 -12.89
N ILE A 115 -6.27 -13.23 -13.58
CA ILE A 115 -5.59 -14.06 -14.59
C ILE A 115 -5.14 -13.19 -15.76
N LYS A 116 -5.99 -12.30 -16.25
CA LYS A 116 -5.64 -11.35 -17.33
C LYS A 116 -4.47 -10.46 -16.95
N ARG A 117 -4.48 -9.90 -15.73
CA ARG A 117 -3.41 -9.01 -15.23
C ARG A 117 -2.09 -9.75 -15.12
N GLU A 118 -2.09 -10.94 -14.55
CA GLU A 118 -0.88 -11.76 -14.39
C GLU A 118 -0.33 -12.27 -15.72
N GLY A 119 -1.20 -12.51 -16.71
CA GLY A 119 -0.81 -12.90 -18.07
C GLY A 119 -0.15 -11.80 -18.89
N LEU A 120 -0.31 -10.51 -18.51
CA LEU A 120 0.35 -9.39 -19.18
C LEU A 120 1.83 -9.25 -18.77
N MET A 121 2.11 -9.46 -17.51
CA MET A 121 3.46 -9.36 -16.94
C MET A 121 3.46 -10.05 -15.58
N SER A 122 4.46 -10.88 -15.32
CA SER A 122 4.65 -11.53 -14.03
C SER A 122 4.71 -10.50 -12.90
N THR A 123 4.05 -10.82 -11.80
CA THR A 123 4.09 -10.03 -10.57
C THR A 123 5.11 -10.55 -9.56
N ALA A 124 5.97 -11.48 -9.96
CA ALA A 124 7.08 -11.96 -9.14
C ALA A 124 8.15 -10.88 -9.01
N LEU A 125 8.45 -10.50 -7.77
CA LEU A 125 9.41 -9.43 -7.45
C LEU A 125 10.85 -9.93 -7.29
N GLY A 126 11.05 -11.24 -7.31
CA GLY A 126 12.27 -11.88 -6.82
C GLY A 126 12.22 -12.13 -5.30
N ARG A 127 13.32 -12.66 -4.76
CA ARG A 127 13.44 -12.99 -3.33
C ARG A 127 12.31 -13.89 -2.82
N LYS A 128 11.86 -14.79 -3.66
CA LYS A 128 10.78 -15.77 -3.39
C LYS A 128 9.39 -15.16 -3.18
N ILE A 129 9.15 -13.94 -3.65
CA ILE A 129 7.90 -13.19 -3.43
C ILE A 129 7.22 -12.86 -4.75
N ALA A 130 5.88 -13.04 -4.79
CA ALA A 130 5.02 -12.52 -5.85
C ALA A 130 3.86 -11.72 -5.24
N ILE A 131 3.41 -10.68 -5.96
CA ILE A 131 2.29 -9.83 -5.54
C ILE A 131 1.28 -9.70 -6.69
N PRO A 132 0.49 -10.73 -7.01
CA PRO A 132 -0.64 -10.59 -7.93
C PRO A 132 -1.63 -9.56 -7.41
N HIS A 133 -2.03 -8.60 -8.28
CA HIS A 133 -2.85 -7.49 -7.83
C HIS A 133 -3.75 -6.96 -8.94
N VAL A 134 -4.97 -6.52 -8.58
CA VAL A 134 -5.95 -5.99 -9.53
C VAL A 134 -6.81 -4.90 -8.90
N ARG A 135 -7.32 -3.98 -9.73
CA ARG A 135 -8.37 -3.02 -9.36
C ARG A 135 -9.57 -3.20 -10.27
N ILE A 136 -10.74 -3.44 -9.68
CA ILE A 136 -11.99 -3.74 -10.38
C ILE A 136 -13.20 -3.21 -9.62
N ASP A 137 -14.26 -2.86 -10.32
CA ASP A 137 -15.48 -2.28 -9.72
C ASP A 137 -16.27 -3.29 -8.88
N SER A 138 -16.10 -4.58 -9.11
CA SER A 138 -16.75 -5.64 -8.33
C SER A 138 -16.11 -5.88 -6.95
N VAL A 139 -15.08 -5.13 -6.61
CA VAL A 139 -14.49 -5.07 -5.27
C VAL A 139 -14.81 -3.71 -4.65
N THR A 140 -15.43 -3.69 -3.46
CA THR A 140 -15.90 -2.46 -2.82
C THR A 140 -14.85 -1.76 -1.96
N ASP A 141 -13.87 -2.52 -1.47
CA ASP A 141 -12.75 -2.01 -0.68
C ASP A 141 -11.56 -2.94 -0.79
N LEU A 142 -10.36 -2.41 -0.52
CA LEU A 142 -9.12 -3.16 -0.63
C LEU A 142 -9.09 -4.37 0.31
N VAL A 143 -8.74 -5.51 -0.25
CA VAL A 143 -8.64 -6.79 0.45
C VAL A 143 -7.40 -7.54 0.00
N MET A 144 -6.76 -8.25 0.95
CA MET A 144 -5.53 -9.01 0.72
C MET A 144 -5.67 -10.45 1.24
N ALA A 145 -5.03 -11.38 0.53
CA ALA A 145 -4.80 -12.75 0.97
C ALA A 145 -3.33 -13.12 0.79
N LEU A 146 -2.82 -14.03 1.61
CA LEU A 146 -1.44 -14.50 1.59
C LEU A 146 -1.42 -16.03 1.45
N ALA A 147 -0.63 -16.55 0.52
CA ALA A 147 -0.23 -17.94 0.49
C ALA A 147 1.25 -18.08 0.88
N ILE A 148 1.52 -18.98 1.82
CA ILE A 148 2.85 -19.41 2.22
C ILE A 148 3.03 -20.84 1.69
N SER A 149 3.85 -20.98 0.66
CA SER A 149 4.09 -22.29 0.07
C SER A 149 5.27 -22.99 0.75
N LYS A 150 5.07 -24.26 1.09
CA LYS A 150 6.14 -25.15 1.56
C LYS A 150 7.02 -25.66 0.42
N LYS A 151 6.53 -25.59 -0.80
CA LYS A 151 7.25 -25.97 -2.02
C LYS A 151 7.58 -24.75 -2.86
N ASP A 152 8.64 -24.88 -3.62
CA ASP A 152 9.04 -23.88 -4.59
C ASP A 152 8.07 -23.85 -5.78
N ILE A 153 7.57 -22.68 -6.13
CA ILE A 153 6.70 -22.42 -7.27
C ILE A 153 7.59 -21.83 -8.38
N LEU A 154 7.87 -22.65 -9.41
CA LEU A 154 8.85 -22.30 -10.44
C LEU A 154 8.27 -21.49 -11.61
N ASP A 155 6.97 -21.54 -11.82
CA ASP A 155 6.28 -21.00 -12.99
C ASP A 155 5.72 -19.58 -12.81
N PHE A 156 6.21 -18.83 -11.80
CA PHE A 156 5.96 -17.38 -11.65
C PHE A 156 6.86 -16.50 -12.52
N ASP A 157 7.94 -17.06 -13.06
CA ASP A 157 8.88 -16.35 -13.91
C ASP A 157 9.48 -15.08 -13.26
N PRO A 158 10.16 -15.23 -12.10
CA PRO A 158 10.75 -14.10 -11.37
C PRO A 158 11.98 -13.55 -12.06
N LEU A 159 12.25 -12.24 -11.87
CA LEU A 159 13.38 -11.53 -12.50
C LEU A 159 14.76 -12.05 -12.05
N ASP A 160 14.87 -12.56 -10.83
CA ASP A 160 16.11 -13.10 -10.26
C ASP A 160 16.29 -14.62 -10.45
N GLY A 161 15.29 -15.27 -11.04
CA GLY A 161 15.28 -16.73 -11.22
C GLY A 161 14.98 -17.54 -9.95
N ASP A 162 14.80 -16.89 -8.80
CA ASP A 162 14.46 -17.57 -7.55
C ASP A 162 13.00 -18.05 -7.54
N PRO A 163 12.71 -19.28 -7.09
CA PRO A 163 11.35 -19.77 -7.02
C PRO A 163 10.50 -18.96 -6.03
N VAL A 164 9.21 -18.80 -6.34
CA VAL A 164 8.28 -18.09 -5.44
C VAL A 164 7.79 -19.01 -4.33
N ARG A 165 7.69 -18.47 -3.11
CA ARG A 165 7.14 -19.15 -1.92
C ARG A 165 6.14 -18.32 -1.14
N LEU A 166 6.17 -16.99 -1.26
CA LEU A 166 5.19 -16.07 -0.68
C LEU A 166 4.40 -15.41 -1.80
N VAL A 167 3.08 -15.52 -1.76
CA VAL A 167 2.21 -14.88 -2.74
C VAL A 167 1.18 -14.02 -2.02
N PHE A 168 1.34 -12.69 -2.13
CA PHE A 168 0.40 -11.70 -1.61
C PHE A 168 -0.56 -11.31 -2.72
N MET A 169 -1.81 -11.72 -2.65
CA MET A 169 -2.82 -11.33 -3.63
C MET A 169 -3.66 -10.17 -3.12
N ILE A 170 -3.76 -9.10 -3.92
CA ILE A 170 -4.46 -7.86 -3.56
C ILE A 170 -5.55 -7.56 -4.58
N ALA A 171 -6.75 -7.30 -4.10
CA ALA A 171 -7.84 -6.75 -4.89
C ALA A 171 -8.36 -5.45 -4.27
N ALA A 172 -8.65 -4.45 -5.11
CA ALA A 172 -9.15 -3.16 -4.67
C ALA A 172 -10.21 -2.63 -5.64
N ASN A 173 -10.98 -1.63 -5.20
CA ASN A 173 -11.89 -0.93 -6.09
C ASN A 173 -11.11 -0.10 -7.13
N SER A 174 -11.67 0.08 -8.33
CA SER A 174 -11.04 0.84 -9.42
C SER A 174 -10.78 2.30 -9.04
N ASN A 175 -11.59 2.90 -8.17
CA ASN A 175 -11.45 4.29 -7.70
C ASN A 175 -10.41 4.45 -6.58
N GLN A 176 -9.93 3.38 -5.95
CA GLN A 176 -8.96 3.41 -4.85
C GLN A 176 -7.49 3.49 -5.31
N HIS A 177 -7.19 4.26 -6.36
CA HIS A 177 -5.84 4.27 -6.95
C HIS A 177 -4.74 4.68 -5.97
N ALA A 178 -4.91 5.78 -5.25
CA ALA A 178 -3.89 6.29 -4.32
C ALA A 178 -3.66 5.31 -3.15
N TYR A 179 -4.74 4.85 -2.54
CA TYR A 179 -4.70 3.88 -1.44
C TYR A 179 -4.04 2.57 -1.84
N TYR A 180 -4.44 2.03 -2.96
CA TYR A 180 -3.87 0.82 -3.53
C TYR A 180 -2.35 0.93 -3.76
N LEU A 181 -1.86 2.06 -4.31
CA LEU A 181 -0.42 2.29 -4.48
C LEU A 181 0.32 2.44 -3.15
N GLN A 182 -0.30 3.07 -2.14
CA GLN A 182 0.28 3.15 -0.79
C GLN A 182 0.46 1.76 -0.18
N VAL A 183 -0.58 0.91 -0.27
CA VAL A 183 -0.52 -0.47 0.24
C VAL A 183 0.57 -1.28 -0.46
N LEU A 184 0.64 -1.22 -1.80
CA LEU A 184 1.68 -1.92 -2.56
C LEU A 184 3.09 -1.44 -2.20
N SER A 185 3.28 -0.12 -2.12
CA SER A 185 4.59 0.47 -1.79
C SER A 185 5.03 0.08 -0.39
N HIS A 186 4.11 0.14 0.58
CA HIS A 186 4.38 -0.25 1.97
C HIS A 186 4.73 -1.74 2.07
N LEU A 187 3.95 -2.60 1.40
CA LEU A 187 4.20 -4.04 1.35
C LEU A 187 5.60 -4.34 0.78
N MET A 188 5.92 -3.77 -0.38
CA MET A 188 7.23 -3.96 -1.01
C MET A 188 8.38 -3.45 -0.14
N PHE A 189 8.22 -2.29 0.51
CA PHE A 189 9.24 -1.72 1.40
C PHE A 189 9.51 -2.63 2.59
N SER A 190 8.47 -3.09 3.29
CA SER A 190 8.62 -3.92 4.48
C SER A 190 9.16 -5.32 4.14
N LEU A 191 8.69 -5.94 3.05
CA LEU A 191 9.23 -7.23 2.60
C LEU A 191 10.70 -7.15 2.19
N LYS A 192 11.15 -5.96 1.73
CA LYS A 192 12.55 -5.75 1.34
C LYS A 192 13.47 -5.51 2.53
N ASN A 193 13.01 -4.77 3.55
CA ASN A 193 13.89 -4.17 4.56
C ASN A 193 13.80 -4.79 5.97
N GLU A 194 12.77 -5.59 6.28
CA GLU A 194 12.44 -5.96 7.67
C GLU A 194 12.54 -7.48 7.96
N ASN A 195 13.24 -8.27 7.19
CA ASN A 195 13.29 -9.75 7.35
C ASN A 195 11.92 -10.43 7.51
N ILE A 196 10.84 -9.73 7.14
CA ILE A 196 9.47 -10.22 7.29
C ILE A 196 9.25 -11.47 6.46
N ALA A 197 9.81 -11.51 5.24
CA ALA A 197 9.68 -12.66 4.37
C ALA A 197 10.28 -13.92 5.03
N GLU A 198 11.44 -13.79 5.67
CA GLU A 198 12.11 -14.91 6.36
C GLU A 198 11.30 -15.40 7.56
N GLN A 199 10.79 -14.46 8.37
CA GLN A 199 9.91 -14.81 9.47
C GLN A 199 8.63 -15.52 8.99
N LEU A 200 8.05 -15.09 7.87
CA LEU A 200 6.88 -15.74 7.27
C LEU A 200 7.17 -17.15 6.74
N PHE A 201 8.37 -17.42 6.23
CA PHE A 201 8.77 -18.78 5.82
C PHE A 201 8.83 -19.76 7.00
N ASP A 202 9.14 -19.27 8.18
CA ASP A 202 9.27 -20.09 9.40
C ASP A 202 7.95 -20.30 10.14
N CYS A 203 6.90 -19.54 9.78
CA CYS A 203 5.57 -19.67 10.37
C CYS A 203 4.95 -21.05 10.12
N LYS A 204 4.22 -21.52 11.12
CA LYS A 204 3.47 -22.79 11.07
C LYS A 204 1.97 -22.58 11.07
N THR A 205 1.50 -21.44 11.52
CA THR A 205 0.07 -21.13 11.64
C THR A 205 -0.27 -19.76 11.02
N ALA A 206 -1.53 -19.59 10.62
CA ALA A 206 -2.03 -18.32 10.10
C ALA A 206 -1.98 -17.20 11.14
N ASP A 207 -2.17 -17.53 12.42
CA ASP A 207 -2.11 -16.57 13.52
C ASP A 207 -0.68 -16.05 13.73
N GLU A 208 0.34 -16.92 13.63
CA GLU A 208 1.74 -16.50 13.69
C GLU A 208 2.07 -15.55 12.54
N ALA A 209 1.71 -15.91 11.30
CA ALA A 209 1.92 -15.08 10.14
C ALA A 209 1.17 -13.74 10.25
N TYR A 210 -0.05 -13.76 10.75
CA TYR A 210 -0.83 -12.55 10.99
C TYR A 210 -0.20 -11.64 12.05
N ALA A 211 0.34 -12.21 13.14
CA ALA A 211 1.05 -11.45 14.16
C ALA A 211 2.27 -10.70 13.58
N ILE A 212 3.05 -11.36 12.72
CA ILE A 212 4.19 -10.75 12.03
C ILE A 212 3.70 -9.60 11.14
N LEU A 213 2.68 -9.82 10.31
CA LEU A 213 2.12 -8.79 9.42
C LEU A 213 1.54 -7.60 10.20
N ARG A 214 0.95 -7.83 11.36
CA ARG A 214 0.49 -6.74 12.25
C ARG A 214 1.64 -5.89 12.77
N THR A 215 2.73 -6.51 13.18
CA THR A 215 3.92 -5.80 13.68
C THR A 215 4.52 -4.92 12.60
N ALA A 216 4.49 -5.37 11.35
CA ALA A 216 4.91 -4.61 10.18
C ALA A 216 3.89 -3.57 9.70
N GLN A 217 2.84 -3.29 10.49
CA GLN A 217 1.77 -2.32 10.21
C GLN A 217 0.94 -2.59 8.95
N PHE A 218 0.97 -3.79 8.39
CA PHE A 218 0.12 -4.17 7.25
C PHE A 218 -1.37 -4.28 7.58
N SER A 219 -1.71 -4.40 8.84
CA SER A 219 -3.11 -4.56 9.25
C SER A 219 -3.90 -3.25 9.29
N VAL A 220 -3.24 -2.10 9.26
CA VAL A 220 -3.92 -0.80 9.39
C VAL A 220 -3.15 0.26 8.61
N ILE A 221 -3.42 0.41 7.32
CA ILE A 221 -3.05 1.58 6.57
C ILE A 221 -4.26 2.52 6.61
N THR A 222 -4.20 3.53 7.46
CA THR A 222 -5.23 4.58 7.50
C THR A 222 -4.98 5.55 6.36
N VAL A 223 -5.97 5.72 5.49
CA VAL A 223 -6.00 6.83 4.55
C VAL A 223 -6.73 7.99 5.23
N ASP A 224 -6.11 9.15 5.28
CA ASP A 224 -6.84 10.39 5.52
C ASP A 224 -7.70 10.66 4.28
N ASN A 225 -8.98 10.30 4.37
CA ASN A 225 -9.99 10.51 3.33
C ASN A 225 -10.47 11.99 3.37
N GLU A 226 -9.55 12.94 3.15
CA GLU A 226 -9.92 14.36 3.01
C GLU A 226 -10.23 14.77 1.56
N SER A 227 -10.14 13.88 0.58
CA SER A 227 -10.37 14.24 -0.83
C SER A 227 -11.81 14.09 -1.33
N GLU A 228 -12.75 13.58 -0.53
CA GLU A 228 -14.14 13.36 -0.97
C GLU A 228 -15.16 14.45 -0.56
N ARG A 229 -14.72 15.61 -0.07
CA ARG A 229 -15.65 16.68 0.37
C ARG A 229 -15.77 17.89 -0.56
N TYR A 230 -15.35 17.78 -1.82
CA TYR A 230 -15.45 18.89 -2.77
C TYR A 230 -16.15 18.53 -4.08
N ASP A 231 -17.21 17.71 -4.04
CA ASP A 231 -18.20 17.64 -5.12
C ASP A 231 -19.59 17.45 -4.50
N ALA A 232 -20.17 18.57 -4.04
CA ALA A 232 -21.61 18.74 -3.79
C ALA A 232 -21.98 20.20 -4.00
#